data_677c0a7f2f4f41565e2ccd734d5eedb8
#
_entry.id   677c0a7f2f4f41565e2ccd734d5eedb8
#
_cell.length_a   1.000
_cell.length_b   1.000
_cell.length_c   1.000
_cell.angle_alpha   90.00
_cell.angle_beta   90.00
_cell.angle_gamma   90.00
#
_symmetry.space_group_name_H-M   'P 1'
#
loop_
_entity.id
_entity.type
_entity.pdbx_description
1 polymer ?
#
loop_
_entity_poly.entity_id
_entity_poly.type
_entity_poly.pdbx_seq_one_letter_code
_entity_poly.pdbx_strand_id
1 'polypeptide(L)'
;MTLEIAIEDPLTTDVKALLQRHLDFCHEVTPAEHSYALDVEKLRAPEITVFTARQSGVLLGVGALKVYEPGHGELKSMHTSIESRGKGVGRAMVNHIVDFARGIGLTRVDLETGTHAPYEAARKLYASCGFTPCEAFGDYTLS
;
A
#
# COMPACT_ATOMS: atom_id res chain seq x y z
N MET A 1 -7.64 -19.64 9.72
CA MET A 1 -8.02 -18.53 8.85
C MET A 1 -7.08 -18.47 7.66
N THR A 2 -7.62 -18.60 6.47
CA THR A 2 -6.80 -18.60 5.25
C THR A 2 -7.00 -17.30 4.50
N LEU A 3 -5.93 -16.49 4.39
CA LEU A 3 -5.93 -15.30 3.56
C LEU A 3 -5.51 -15.68 2.15
N GLU A 4 -6.24 -15.16 1.17
CA GLU A 4 -5.86 -15.26 -0.23
C GLU A 4 -5.39 -13.89 -0.70
N ILE A 5 -4.11 -13.81 -1.05
CA ILE A 5 -3.54 -12.57 -1.56
C ILE A 5 -3.27 -12.76 -3.04
N ALA A 6 -3.85 -11.89 -3.86
CA ALA A 6 -3.79 -12.02 -5.31
C ALA A 6 -3.70 -10.65 -5.98
N ILE A 7 -3.30 -10.66 -7.25
CA ILE A 7 -3.31 -9.47 -8.09
C ILE A 7 -4.71 -9.30 -8.66
N GLU A 8 -5.29 -8.10 -8.50
CA GLU A 8 -6.63 -7.79 -9.00
C GLU A 8 -6.67 -6.39 -9.63
N ASP A 9 -7.66 -6.19 -10.53
CA ASP A 9 -7.90 -4.89 -11.14
C ASP A 9 -8.44 -3.92 -10.08
N PRO A 10 -7.83 -2.72 -9.91
CA PRO A 10 -8.30 -1.74 -8.92
C PRO A 10 -9.72 -1.23 -9.19
N LEU A 11 -10.26 -1.41 -10.40
CA LEU A 11 -11.63 -1.01 -10.72
C LEU A 11 -12.68 -2.08 -10.38
N THR A 12 -12.28 -3.24 -9.85
CA THR A 12 -13.23 -4.21 -9.30
C THR A 12 -14.07 -3.52 -8.22
N THR A 13 -15.37 -3.73 -8.20
CA THR A 13 -16.32 -2.93 -7.40
C THR A 13 -15.92 -2.76 -5.94
N ASP A 14 -15.64 -3.83 -5.22
CA ASP A 14 -15.28 -3.76 -3.80
C ASP A 14 -13.85 -3.22 -3.59
N VAL A 15 -12.94 -3.53 -4.50
CA VAL A 15 -11.57 -3.03 -4.47
C VAL A 15 -11.58 -1.52 -4.66
N LYS A 16 -12.33 -1.04 -5.65
CA LYS A 16 -12.46 0.40 -5.90
C LYS A 16 -13.03 1.14 -4.69
N ALA A 17 -14.04 0.56 -4.04
CA ALA A 17 -14.63 1.17 -2.85
C ALA A 17 -13.63 1.29 -1.70
N LEU A 18 -12.82 0.25 -1.47
CA LEU A 18 -11.83 0.27 -0.41
C LEU A 18 -10.70 1.26 -0.71
N LEU A 19 -10.25 1.33 -1.97
CA LEU A 19 -9.25 2.29 -2.41
C LEU A 19 -9.76 3.72 -2.26
N GLN A 20 -11.04 3.96 -2.53
CA GLN A 20 -11.63 5.28 -2.35
C GLN A 20 -11.65 5.68 -0.88
N ARG A 21 -11.94 4.75 0.03
CA ARG A 21 -11.85 5.01 1.48
C ARG A 21 -10.42 5.40 1.87
N HIS A 22 -9.42 4.74 1.28
CA HIS A 22 -8.02 5.08 1.53
C HIS A 22 -7.69 6.50 1.08
N LEU A 23 -8.13 6.90 -0.12
CA LEU A 23 -7.93 8.26 -0.63
C LEU A 23 -8.61 9.29 0.27
N ASP A 24 -9.85 9.02 0.67
CA ASP A 24 -10.59 9.92 1.55
C ASP A 24 -9.86 10.10 2.88
N PHE A 25 -9.34 9.03 3.46
CA PHE A 25 -8.54 9.09 4.67
C PHE A 25 -7.29 9.94 4.47
N CYS A 26 -6.55 9.72 3.39
CA CYS A 26 -5.33 10.48 3.10
C CYS A 26 -5.61 11.98 2.94
N HIS A 27 -6.68 12.33 2.24
CA HIS A 27 -7.06 13.73 2.02
C HIS A 27 -7.58 14.39 3.30
N GLU A 28 -8.21 13.62 4.18
CA GLU A 28 -8.72 14.11 5.46
C GLU A 28 -7.60 14.45 6.44
N VAL A 29 -6.54 13.64 6.49
CA VAL A 29 -5.49 13.76 7.51
C VAL A 29 -4.20 14.40 7.02
N THR A 30 -4.07 14.66 5.72
CA THR A 30 -2.85 15.21 5.11
C THR A 30 -3.20 16.43 4.24
N PRO A 31 -2.53 17.59 4.42
CA PRO A 31 -2.75 18.72 3.53
C PRO A 31 -2.57 18.33 2.06
N ALA A 32 -3.37 18.91 1.17
CA ALA A 32 -3.37 18.55 -0.24
C ALA A 32 -1.99 18.61 -0.89
N GLU A 33 -1.19 19.63 -0.56
CA GLU A 33 0.15 19.80 -1.11
C GLU A 33 1.15 18.74 -0.64
N HIS A 34 0.82 17.98 0.40
CA HIS A 34 1.65 16.92 0.95
C HIS A 34 1.01 15.53 0.78
N SER A 35 -0.10 15.44 0.06
CA SER A 35 -0.77 14.17 -0.18
C SER A 35 -0.32 13.58 -1.52
N TYR A 36 0.32 12.42 -1.46
CA TYR A 36 0.83 11.71 -2.63
C TYR A 36 0.01 10.46 -2.95
N ALA A 37 -1.22 10.37 -2.42
CA ALA A 37 -2.10 9.24 -2.70
C ALA A 37 -2.54 9.25 -4.17
N LEU A 38 -2.51 8.06 -4.80
CA LEU A 38 -2.90 7.91 -6.20
C LEU A 38 -4.39 7.67 -6.34
N ASP A 39 -5.00 8.28 -7.37
CA ASP A 39 -6.37 7.97 -7.76
C ASP A 39 -6.48 6.51 -8.20
N VAL A 40 -7.68 5.94 -8.03
CA VAL A 40 -7.92 4.54 -8.38
C VAL A 40 -7.57 4.24 -9.83
N GLU A 41 -7.92 5.13 -10.76
CA GLU A 41 -7.64 4.93 -12.19
C GLU A 41 -6.14 4.93 -12.50
N LYS A 42 -5.36 5.75 -11.79
CA LYS A 42 -3.90 5.80 -11.98
C LYS A 42 -3.23 4.50 -11.56
N LEU A 43 -3.86 3.72 -10.69
CA LEU A 43 -3.34 2.43 -10.25
C LEU A 43 -3.38 1.37 -11.36
N ARG A 44 -3.99 1.64 -12.50
CA ARG A 44 -3.97 0.75 -13.66
C ARG A 44 -2.75 0.94 -14.57
N ALA A 45 -1.85 1.85 -14.23
CA ALA A 45 -0.63 2.07 -15.01
C ALA A 45 0.21 0.79 -15.07
N PRO A 46 0.92 0.54 -16.20
CA PRO A 46 1.69 -0.71 -16.37
C PRO A 46 2.75 -0.96 -15.30
N GLU A 47 3.33 0.10 -14.73
CA GLU A 47 4.35 -0.01 -13.68
C GLU A 47 3.77 -0.30 -12.30
N ILE A 48 2.44 -0.39 -12.16
CA ILE A 48 1.78 -0.60 -10.88
C ILE A 48 1.05 -1.95 -10.88
N THR A 49 1.28 -2.74 -9.82
CA THR A 49 0.59 -4.00 -9.57
C THR A 49 -0.25 -3.84 -8.31
N VAL A 50 -1.55 -4.10 -8.39
CA VAL A 50 -2.47 -4.01 -7.26
C VAL A 50 -2.75 -5.39 -6.68
N PHE A 51 -2.63 -5.51 -5.37
CA PHE A 51 -2.84 -6.75 -4.62
C PHE A 51 -4.06 -6.59 -3.72
N THR A 52 -4.77 -7.71 -3.53
CA THR A 52 -5.88 -7.78 -2.58
C THR A 52 -5.66 -8.91 -1.60
N ALA A 53 -6.20 -8.75 -0.40
CA ALA A 53 -6.28 -9.83 0.58
C ALA A 53 -7.75 -10.14 0.83
N ARG A 54 -8.14 -11.39 0.62
CA ARG A 54 -9.51 -11.85 0.79
C ARG A 54 -9.55 -13.06 1.71
N GLN A 55 -10.67 -13.20 2.40
CA GLN A 55 -11.00 -14.40 3.16
C GLN A 55 -12.41 -14.81 2.78
N SER A 56 -12.56 -16.03 2.23
CA SER A 56 -13.86 -16.52 1.75
C SER A 56 -14.54 -15.53 0.81
N GLY A 57 -13.76 -14.91 -0.08
CA GLY A 57 -14.25 -13.92 -1.04
C GLY A 57 -14.43 -12.50 -0.52
N VAL A 58 -14.37 -12.31 0.79
CA VAL A 58 -14.55 -10.98 1.39
C VAL A 58 -13.24 -10.21 1.35
N LEU A 59 -13.27 -9.00 0.81
CA LEU A 59 -12.10 -8.13 0.71
C LEU A 59 -11.74 -7.55 2.09
N LEU A 60 -10.51 -7.81 2.54
CA LEU A 60 -10.03 -7.34 3.84
C LEU A 60 -8.97 -6.25 3.71
N GLY A 61 -8.23 -6.21 2.61
CA GLY A 61 -7.19 -5.21 2.42
C GLY A 61 -6.75 -5.09 0.98
N VAL A 62 -6.11 -3.97 0.67
CA VAL A 62 -5.51 -3.68 -0.64
C VAL A 62 -4.12 -3.11 -0.45
N GLY A 63 -3.30 -3.21 -1.49
CA GLY A 63 -2.00 -2.58 -1.53
C GLY A 63 -1.49 -2.59 -2.96
N ALA A 64 -0.51 -1.74 -3.25
CA ALA A 64 0.06 -1.65 -4.59
C ALA A 64 1.57 -1.55 -4.54
N LEU A 65 2.21 -2.06 -5.59
CA LEU A 65 3.65 -1.94 -5.81
C LEU A 65 3.86 -1.20 -7.12
N LYS A 66 4.58 -0.09 -7.07
CA LYS A 66 4.96 0.68 -8.24
C LYS A 66 6.46 0.54 -8.47
N VAL A 67 6.86 0.10 -9.66
CA VAL A 67 8.27 0.11 -10.05
C VAL A 67 8.57 1.50 -10.60
N TYR A 68 9.21 2.35 -9.80
CA TYR A 68 9.42 3.76 -10.18
C TYR A 68 10.77 4.01 -10.85
N GLU A 69 11.72 3.07 -10.72
CA GLU A 69 12.96 3.05 -11.48
C GLU A 69 13.54 1.63 -11.46
N PRO A 70 14.50 1.31 -12.35
CA PRO A 70 15.06 -0.06 -12.42
C PRO A 70 15.57 -0.54 -11.06
N GLY A 71 15.07 -1.70 -10.62
CA GLY A 71 15.46 -2.31 -9.36
C GLY A 71 14.78 -1.74 -8.12
N HIS A 72 14.01 -0.67 -8.23
CA HIS A 72 13.38 0.00 -7.09
C HIS A 72 11.87 0.01 -7.21
N GLY A 73 11.18 -0.46 -6.17
CA GLY A 73 9.73 -0.43 -6.07
C GLY A 73 9.27 0.40 -4.89
N GLU A 74 8.02 0.82 -4.95
CA GLU A 74 7.39 1.60 -3.89
C GLU A 74 6.05 0.97 -3.50
N LEU A 75 5.84 0.75 -2.19
CA LEU A 75 4.54 0.37 -1.67
C LEU A 75 3.62 1.59 -1.65
N LYS A 76 2.43 1.44 -2.22
CA LYS A 76 1.42 2.51 -2.28
C LYS A 76 0.05 1.95 -1.93
N SER A 77 -0.84 2.85 -1.53
CA SER A 77 -2.27 2.54 -1.34
C SER A 77 -2.55 1.39 -0.38
N MET A 78 -1.66 1.16 0.61
CA MET A 78 -1.85 0.13 1.62
C MET A 78 -3.01 0.52 2.54
N HIS A 79 -4.06 -0.28 2.54
CA HIS A 79 -5.24 -0.02 3.35
C HIS A 79 -5.92 -1.32 3.75
N THR A 80 -6.18 -1.47 5.03
CA THR A 80 -6.94 -2.60 5.59
C THR A 80 -8.31 -2.08 6.02
N SER A 81 -9.38 -2.82 5.72
CA SER A 81 -10.71 -2.43 6.16
C SER A 81 -10.75 -2.31 7.69
N ILE A 82 -11.59 -1.39 8.20
CA ILE A 82 -11.68 -1.14 9.63
C ILE A 82 -11.99 -2.42 10.39
N GLU A 83 -12.89 -3.24 9.85
CA GLU A 83 -13.33 -4.51 10.45
C GLU A 83 -12.21 -5.55 10.52
N SER A 84 -11.17 -5.38 9.70
CA SER A 84 -10.08 -6.36 9.58
C SER A 84 -8.80 -5.94 10.30
N ARG A 85 -8.76 -4.74 10.86
CA ARG A 85 -7.58 -4.24 11.56
C ARG A 85 -7.28 -5.07 12.80
N GLY A 86 -6.00 -5.23 13.11
CA GLY A 86 -5.54 -6.01 14.25
C GLY A 86 -5.52 -7.52 14.01
N LYS A 87 -5.80 -7.98 12.78
CA LYS A 87 -5.84 -9.41 12.45
C LYS A 87 -4.63 -9.88 11.63
N GLY A 88 -3.62 -9.04 11.47
CA GLY A 88 -2.41 -9.41 10.74
C GLY A 88 -2.52 -9.32 9.22
N VAL A 89 -3.61 -8.77 8.68
CA VAL A 89 -3.81 -8.65 7.23
C VAL A 89 -2.75 -7.74 6.60
N GLY A 90 -2.49 -6.58 7.21
CA GLY A 90 -1.49 -5.64 6.69
C GLY A 90 -0.10 -6.25 6.63
N ARG A 91 0.31 -6.94 7.70
CA ARG A 91 1.61 -7.63 7.75
C ARG A 91 1.71 -8.70 6.66
N ALA A 92 0.67 -9.52 6.50
CA ALA A 92 0.66 -10.56 5.49
C ALA A 92 0.79 -9.98 4.08
N MET A 93 0.11 -8.87 3.82
CA MET A 93 0.19 -8.18 2.52
C MET A 93 1.57 -7.60 2.28
N VAL A 94 2.15 -6.89 3.26
CA VAL A 94 3.50 -6.32 3.11
C VAL A 94 4.50 -7.42 2.78
N ASN A 95 4.48 -8.53 3.53
CA ASN A 95 5.40 -9.64 3.31
C ASN A 95 5.20 -10.26 1.93
N HIS A 96 3.95 -10.44 1.50
CA HIS A 96 3.64 -10.98 0.17
C HIS A 96 4.16 -10.08 -0.95
N ILE A 97 3.94 -8.77 -0.84
CA ILE A 97 4.38 -7.81 -1.87
C ILE A 97 5.90 -7.73 -1.92
N VAL A 98 6.58 -7.76 -0.77
CA VAL A 98 8.04 -7.76 -0.71
C VAL A 98 8.60 -9.03 -1.37
N ASP A 99 8.00 -10.20 -1.12
CA ASP A 99 8.42 -11.44 -1.76
C ASP A 99 8.20 -11.39 -3.27
N PHE A 100 7.07 -10.85 -3.72
CA PHE A 100 6.80 -10.63 -5.14
C PHE A 100 7.87 -9.71 -5.75
N ALA A 101 8.23 -8.63 -5.07
CA ALA A 101 9.25 -7.70 -5.54
C ALA A 101 10.60 -8.40 -5.75
N ARG A 102 10.99 -9.26 -4.80
CA ARG A 102 12.21 -10.07 -4.95
C ARG A 102 12.13 -10.98 -6.17
N GLY A 103 10.97 -11.60 -6.38
CA GLY A 103 10.75 -12.51 -7.49
C GLY A 103 10.88 -11.86 -8.87
N ILE A 104 10.58 -10.57 -8.98
CA ILE A 104 10.72 -9.82 -10.24
C ILE A 104 12.05 -9.06 -10.33
N GLY A 105 12.97 -9.30 -9.38
CA GLY A 105 14.33 -8.76 -9.46
C GLY A 105 14.54 -7.40 -8.82
N LEU A 106 13.60 -6.88 -8.04
CA LEU A 106 13.81 -5.63 -7.32
C LEU A 106 14.80 -5.82 -6.19
N THR A 107 15.69 -4.83 -6.01
CA THR A 107 16.70 -4.85 -4.95
C THR A 107 16.34 -3.94 -3.79
N ARG A 108 15.32 -3.09 -3.96
CA ARG A 108 14.87 -2.14 -2.93
C ARG A 108 13.38 -1.91 -3.04
N VAL A 109 12.71 -1.87 -1.88
CA VAL A 109 11.31 -1.46 -1.78
C VAL A 109 11.22 -0.33 -0.77
N ASP A 110 10.65 0.79 -1.21
CA ASP A 110 10.47 2.00 -0.40
C ASP A 110 8.99 2.26 -0.18
N LEU A 111 8.69 3.12 0.78
CA LEU A 111 7.33 3.62 0.97
C LEU A 111 7.38 5.01 1.57
N GLU A 112 6.32 5.78 1.33
CA GLU A 112 6.12 7.07 1.96
C GLU A 112 4.86 6.97 2.83
N THR A 113 4.93 7.46 4.05
CA THR A 113 3.79 7.53 4.94
C THR A 113 3.81 8.87 5.67
N GLY A 114 2.63 9.33 6.08
CA GLY A 114 2.52 10.58 6.82
C GLY A 114 3.15 10.48 8.20
N THR A 115 3.53 11.63 8.75
CA THR A 115 4.08 11.75 10.10
C THR A 115 3.02 12.09 11.15
N HIS A 116 1.78 12.34 10.72
CA HIS A 116 0.66 12.66 11.59
C HIS A 116 0.23 11.44 12.42
N ALA A 117 -0.40 11.70 13.57
CA ALA A 117 -0.84 10.64 14.49
C ALA A 117 -1.67 9.53 13.84
N PRO A 118 -2.61 9.80 12.90
CA PRO A 118 -3.38 8.76 12.26
C PRO A 118 -2.56 7.71 11.51
N TYR A 119 -1.30 8.01 11.16
CA TYR A 119 -0.41 7.08 10.46
C TYR A 119 0.51 6.29 11.41
N GLU A 120 0.39 6.46 12.72
CA GLU A 120 1.29 5.81 13.68
C GLU A 120 1.23 4.28 13.58
N ALA A 121 0.04 3.72 13.44
CA ALA A 121 -0.12 2.26 13.31
C ALA A 121 0.58 1.72 12.06
N ALA A 122 0.48 2.47 10.95
CA ALA A 122 1.16 2.09 9.70
C ALA A 122 2.68 2.14 9.87
N ARG A 123 3.22 3.20 10.49
CA ARG A 123 4.65 3.30 10.74
C ARG A 123 5.17 2.14 11.59
N LYS A 124 4.43 1.76 12.63
CA LYS A 124 4.79 0.62 13.48
C LYS A 124 4.75 -0.70 12.71
N LEU A 125 3.76 -0.87 11.86
CA LEU A 125 3.65 -2.06 11.01
C LEU A 125 4.87 -2.19 10.10
N TYR A 126 5.23 -1.13 9.38
CA TYR A 126 6.36 -1.16 8.45
C TYR A 126 7.67 -1.41 9.18
N ALA A 127 7.89 -0.76 10.32
CA ALA A 127 9.09 -1.00 11.13
C ALA A 127 9.18 -2.47 11.55
N SER A 128 8.05 -3.08 11.94
CA SER A 128 8.03 -4.50 12.33
C SER A 128 8.27 -5.46 11.18
N CYS A 129 8.10 -5.00 9.93
CA CYS A 129 8.38 -5.77 8.73
C CYS A 129 9.80 -5.54 8.18
N GLY A 130 10.64 -4.77 8.90
CA GLY A 130 12.02 -4.54 8.54
C GLY A 130 12.31 -3.25 7.79
N PHE A 131 11.30 -2.39 7.59
CA PHE A 131 11.53 -1.09 6.96
C PHE A 131 12.21 -0.14 7.93
N THR A 132 13.13 0.66 7.41
CA THR A 132 13.85 1.67 8.19
C THR A 132 13.67 3.05 7.55
N PRO A 133 13.72 4.14 8.35
CA PRO A 133 13.64 5.48 7.79
C PRO A 133 14.72 5.75 6.76
N CYS A 134 14.38 6.51 5.71
CA CYS A 134 15.33 6.90 4.68
C CYS A 134 15.03 8.32 4.23
N GLU A 135 15.90 8.86 3.36
CA GLU A 135 15.67 10.15 2.73
C GLU A 135 14.55 10.07 1.71
N ALA A 136 14.00 11.22 1.30
CA ALA A 136 12.98 11.28 0.25
C ALA A 136 13.50 10.65 -1.04
N PHE A 137 12.64 9.94 -1.74
CA PHE A 137 12.95 9.22 -2.95
C PHE A 137 11.89 9.52 -4.02
N GLY A 138 12.22 9.18 -5.28
CA GLY A 138 11.30 9.43 -6.41
C GLY A 138 10.94 10.91 -6.50
N ASP A 139 9.65 11.21 -6.59
CA ASP A 139 9.14 12.58 -6.71
C ASP A 139 8.78 13.20 -5.35
N TYR A 140 9.09 12.54 -4.24
CA TYR A 140 8.71 13.01 -2.92
C TYR A 140 9.64 14.09 -2.39
N THR A 141 9.07 14.98 -1.58
CA THR A 141 9.83 15.98 -0.85
C THR A 141 9.52 15.83 0.64
N LEU A 142 10.48 16.21 1.50
CA LEU A 142 10.26 16.23 2.94
C LEU A 142 9.34 17.41 3.29
N SER A 143 8.41 17.17 4.19
CA SER A 143 7.46 18.19 4.66
C SER A 143 7.60 18.44 6.15
#